data_660e177eddb573af7dd0d901cb9dba80
#
_entry.id   660e177eddb573af7dd0d901cb9dba80
#
_cell.length_a   1.000
_cell.length_b   1.000
_cell.length_c   1.000
_cell.angle_alpha   90.00
_cell.angle_beta   90.00
_cell.angle_gamma   90.00
#
_symmetry.space_group_name_H-M   'P 1'
#
loop_
_entity.id
_entity.type
_entity.pdbx_description
1 polymer ?
#
loop_
_entity_poly.entity_id
_entity_poly.type
_entity_poly.pdbx_seq_one_letter_code
_entity_poly.pdbx_strand_id
1 'polypeptide(L)'
;TKESIMTEYRFHLQKYRPGSKTVCPECGRKACFTRYIDEAGEISFPDSVGMCDHINSCGYHYTPKEYFRDNPAVKERLNGQERFGGTPIAARPPARALPEQKPRISFLPSDWVEQSMRRYDINPLYRYFTKVMGKENVDKLFSLYRVGTSRRWGGATVFWQIDRNSNVRAGKIMGYDAVTGHRIKEPFNQVSWVHSVRKVQDFRMKQCLFGEHLLSDNSAVMSAKPVAIVES
;
A
#
# COMPACT_ATOMS: atom_id res chain seq x y z
N THR A 1 39.44 4.44 -10.45
CA THR A 1 38.38 3.46 -10.67
C THR A 1 37.75 3.10 -9.33
N LYS A 2 36.56 3.69 -9.04
CA LYS A 2 35.76 3.31 -7.88
C LYS A 2 34.89 2.12 -8.28
N GLU A 3 35.28 0.96 -7.85
CA GLU A 3 34.41 -0.21 -7.90
C GLU A 3 33.25 0.00 -6.91
N SER A 4 32.06 0.13 -7.45
CA SER A 4 30.80 0.17 -6.70
C SER A 4 30.54 -1.25 -6.20
N ILE A 5 30.76 -1.51 -4.94
CA ILE A 5 30.35 -2.76 -4.29
C ILE A 5 28.83 -2.71 -4.19
N MET A 6 28.15 -3.22 -5.23
CA MET A 6 26.73 -3.56 -5.13
C MET A 6 26.64 -4.81 -4.24
N THR A 7 26.17 -4.65 -3.01
CA THR A 7 25.73 -5.77 -2.18
C THR A 7 24.56 -6.44 -2.88
N GLU A 8 24.83 -7.51 -3.63
CA GLU A 8 23.76 -8.34 -4.21
C GLU A 8 23.02 -9.03 -3.05
N TYR A 9 21.75 -8.66 -2.88
CA TYR A 9 20.89 -9.35 -1.93
C TYR A 9 20.60 -10.76 -2.44
N ARG A 10 20.87 -11.78 -1.63
CA ARG A 10 20.61 -13.20 -1.96
C ARG A 10 19.20 -13.43 -2.52
N PHE A 11 18.20 -12.78 -1.96
CA PHE A 11 16.80 -12.88 -2.39
C PHE A 11 16.38 -11.59 -3.08
N HIS A 12 16.10 -11.65 -4.38
CA HIS A 12 15.68 -10.50 -5.15
C HIS A 12 14.57 -10.85 -6.15
N LEU A 13 13.88 -9.85 -6.67
CA LEU A 13 12.91 -10.03 -7.73
C LEU A 13 13.60 -10.49 -9.02
N GLN A 14 13.01 -11.45 -9.71
CA GLN A 14 13.51 -11.94 -10.99
C GLN A 14 13.70 -10.78 -11.96
N LYS A 15 14.89 -10.70 -12.60
CA LYS A 15 15.18 -9.69 -13.61
C LYS A 15 14.17 -9.82 -14.77
N TYR A 16 13.65 -8.69 -15.22
CA TYR A 16 12.67 -8.66 -16.30
C TYR A 16 13.25 -9.25 -17.58
N ARG A 17 12.49 -10.16 -18.17
CA ARG A 17 12.67 -10.67 -19.56
C ARG A 17 11.29 -10.71 -20.19
N PRO A 18 11.16 -10.53 -21.53
CA PRO A 18 9.88 -10.72 -22.21
C PRO A 18 9.25 -12.06 -21.82
N GLY A 19 8.02 -12.06 -21.33
CA GLY A 19 7.30 -13.27 -20.87
C GLY A 19 7.65 -13.77 -19.46
N SER A 20 8.55 -13.11 -18.70
CA SER A 20 8.92 -13.56 -17.34
C SER A 20 7.89 -13.23 -16.27
N LYS A 21 6.98 -12.28 -16.53
CA LYS A 21 5.93 -11.93 -15.59
C LYS A 21 4.76 -12.91 -15.67
N THR A 22 4.26 -13.29 -14.51
CA THR A 22 3.17 -14.26 -14.34
C THR A 22 1.85 -13.60 -13.98
N VAL A 23 0.86 -14.40 -13.66
CA VAL A 23 -0.45 -13.95 -13.16
C VAL A 23 -0.31 -13.56 -11.69
N CYS A 24 -0.83 -12.40 -11.29
CA CYS A 24 -0.86 -12.02 -9.89
C CYS A 24 -1.86 -12.90 -9.11
N PRO A 25 -1.45 -13.52 -8.00
CA PRO A 25 -2.33 -14.39 -7.23
C PRO A 25 -3.49 -13.64 -6.55
N GLU A 26 -3.36 -12.34 -6.32
CA GLU A 26 -4.39 -11.53 -5.67
C GLU A 26 -5.39 -10.93 -6.68
N CYS A 27 -4.91 -10.20 -7.69
CA CYS A 27 -5.82 -9.52 -8.64
C CYS A 27 -6.14 -10.33 -9.89
N GLY A 28 -5.52 -11.48 -10.13
CA GLY A 28 -5.75 -12.36 -11.26
C GLY A 28 -5.30 -11.79 -12.63
N ARG A 29 -4.70 -10.61 -12.68
CA ARG A 29 -4.23 -10.01 -13.94
C ARG A 29 -2.99 -10.72 -14.44
N LYS A 30 -2.93 -10.92 -15.76
CA LYS A 30 -1.81 -11.58 -16.44
C LYS A 30 -0.63 -10.61 -16.64
N ALA A 31 0.58 -11.16 -16.73
CA ALA A 31 1.82 -10.45 -17.05
C ALA A 31 2.14 -9.22 -16.17
N CYS A 32 1.78 -9.27 -14.89
CA CYS A 32 1.98 -8.17 -13.96
C CYS A 32 2.58 -8.60 -12.61
N PHE A 33 3.02 -9.84 -12.50
CA PHE A 33 3.57 -10.36 -11.26
C PHE A 33 5.00 -10.83 -11.45
N THR A 34 5.92 -10.30 -10.64
CA THR A 34 7.35 -10.65 -10.64
C THR A 34 7.65 -11.46 -9.39
N ARG A 35 8.20 -12.66 -9.55
CA ARG A 35 8.54 -13.57 -8.45
C ARG A 35 9.88 -13.23 -7.83
N TYR A 36 10.06 -13.56 -6.55
CA TYR A 36 11.36 -13.60 -5.92
C TYR A 36 12.11 -14.86 -6.30
N ILE A 37 13.43 -14.73 -6.44
CA ILE A 37 14.36 -15.83 -6.68
C ILE A 37 15.47 -15.82 -5.62
N ASP A 38 16.03 -17.00 -5.35
CA ASP A 38 17.23 -17.17 -4.55
C ASP A 38 18.43 -17.27 -5.49
N GLU A 39 19.36 -16.33 -5.41
CA GLU A 39 20.59 -16.32 -6.24
C GLU A 39 21.44 -17.57 -5.97
N ALA A 40 21.45 -18.10 -4.73
CA ALA A 40 22.16 -19.33 -4.38
C ALA A 40 21.46 -20.60 -4.85
N GLY A 41 20.19 -20.51 -5.32
CA GLY A 41 19.43 -21.65 -5.83
C GLY A 41 19.05 -22.70 -4.78
N GLU A 42 19.23 -22.41 -3.47
CA GLU A 42 18.91 -23.34 -2.39
C GLU A 42 17.42 -23.38 -2.04
N ILE A 43 16.69 -22.29 -2.38
CA ILE A 43 15.26 -22.20 -2.16
C ILE A 43 14.53 -21.92 -3.45
N SER A 44 13.52 -22.75 -3.73
CA SER A 44 12.50 -22.45 -4.73
C SER A 44 11.30 -21.83 -4.00
N PHE A 45 11.10 -20.52 -4.14
CA PHE A 45 9.93 -19.85 -3.60
C PHE A 45 8.65 -20.31 -4.35
N PRO A 46 7.52 -20.45 -3.64
CA PRO A 46 6.22 -20.63 -4.27
C PRO A 46 5.89 -19.49 -5.23
N ASP A 47 5.03 -19.76 -6.20
CA ASP A 47 4.57 -18.77 -7.20
C ASP A 47 3.85 -17.56 -6.60
N SER A 48 3.47 -17.64 -5.33
CA SER A 48 2.86 -16.54 -4.57
C SER A 48 3.89 -15.56 -4.00
N VAL A 49 5.19 -15.91 -3.91
CA VAL A 49 6.21 -15.04 -3.33
C VAL A 49 6.74 -14.08 -4.39
N GLY A 50 6.31 -12.83 -4.32
CA GLY A 50 6.63 -11.85 -5.37
C GLY A 50 5.88 -10.53 -5.19
N MET A 51 5.94 -9.70 -6.21
CA MET A 51 5.36 -8.37 -6.22
C MET A 51 4.51 -8.14 -7.48
N CYS A 52 3.33 -7.58 -7.30
CA CYS A 52 2.47 -7.13 -8.39
C CYS A 52 2.87 -5.72 -8.85
N ASP A 53 2.92 -5.48 -10.15
CA ASP A 53 3.20 -4.14 -10.72
C ASP A 53 2.12 -3.12 -10.36
N HIS A 54 0.90 -3.58 -10.13
CA HIS A 54 -0.23 -2.74 -9.75
C HIS A 54 -0.18 -2.35 -8.26
N ILE A 55 0.91 -1.72 -7.83
CA ILE A 55 1.16 -1.35 -6.44
C ILE A 55 0.02 -0.52 -5.86
N ASN A 56 -0.54 0.40 -6.65
CA ASN A 56 -1.58 1.31 -6.19
C ASN A 56 -2.98 0.69 -6.15
N SER A 57 -3.28 -0.29 -6.99
CA SER A 57 -4.63 -0.88 -7.11
C SER A 57 -4.75 -2.30 -6.55
N CYS A 58 -3.66 -3.07 -6.59
CA CYS A 58 -3.59 -4.42 -6.04
C CYS A 58 -2.79 -4.44 -4.73
N GLY A 59 -1.60 -3.84 -4.74
CA GLY A 59 -0.71 -3.75 -3.58
C GLY A 59 -0.10 -5.08 -3.13
N TYR A 60 -0.31 -6.16 -3.88
CA TYR A 60 0.22 -7.46 -3.49
C TYR A 60 1.75 -7.47 -3.56
N HIS A 61 2.36 -7.68 -2.41
CA HIS A 61 3.80 -7.84 -2.26
C HIS A 61 4.05 -8.81 -1.12
N TYR A 62 4.36 -10.06 -1.45
CA TYR A 62 4.72 -11.09 -0.49
C TYR A 62 6.22 -11.32 -0.56
N THR A 63 6.92 -10.83 0.44
CA THR A 63 8.39 -10.81 0.47
C THR A 63 8.97 -12.12 1.00
N PRO A 64 10.24 -12.47 0.68
CA PRO A 64 10.96 -13.58 1.30
C PRO A 64 10.96 -13.53 2.83
N LYS A 65 11.06 -12.33 3.43
CA LYS A 65 11.01 -12.13 4.88
C LYS A 65 9.67 -12.58 5.47
N GLU A 66 8.57 -12.23 4.82
CA GLU A 66 7.23 -12.65 5.23
C GLU A 66 7.04 -14.15 5.01
N TYR A 67 7.52 -14.68 3.88
CA TYR A 67 7.49 -16.11 3.60
C TYR A 67 8.21 -16.93 4.69
N PHE A 68 9.40 -16.51 5.13
CA PHE A 68 10.13 -17.20 6.21
C PHE A 68 9.47 -17.03 7.59
N ARG A 69 8.78 -15.93 7.82
CA ARG A 69 7.97 -15.75 9.04
C ARG A 69 6.80 -16.74 9.06
N ASP A 70 6.13 -16.88 7.92
CA ASP A 70 4.96 -17.75 7.78
C ASP A 70 5.34 -19.24 7.64
N ASN A 71 6.62 -19.53 7.31
CA ASN A 71 7.18 -20.86 7.14
C ASN A 71 8.50 -21.05 7.92
N PRO A 72 8.46 -21.07 9.25
CA PRO A 72 9.69 -21.10 10.08
C PRO A 72 10.55 -22.35 9.84
N ALA A 73 9.95 -23.49 9.51
CA ALA A 73 10.66 -24.72 9.21
C ALA A 73 11.59 -24.61 7.97
N VAL A 74 11.23 -23.76 6.99
CA VAL A 74 12.08 -23.50 5.81
C VAL A 74 13.28 -22.65 6.21
N LYS A 75 13.08 -21.69 7.10
CA LYS A 75 14.16 -20.84 7.64
C LYS A 75 15.15 -21.65 8.48
N GLU A 76 14.66 -22.57 9.29
CA GLU A 76 15.50 -23.46 10.12
C GLU A 76 16.36 -24.39 9.25
N ARG A 77 15.82 -24.90 8.14
CA ARG A 77 16.59 -25.72 7.19
C ARG A 77 17.74 -24.93 6.57
N LEU A 78 17.53 -23.69 6.19
CA LEU A 78 18.60 -22.81 5.68
C LEU A 78 19.71 -22.60 6.70
N ASN A 79 19.32 -22.25 7.93
CA ASN A 79 20.28 -22.02 9.01
C ASN A 79 21.00 -23.31 9.46
N GLY A 80 20.36 -24.48 9.24
CA GLY A 80 20.93 -25.80 9.54
C GLY A 80 21.92 -26.31 8.48
N GLN A 81 21.74 -25.93 7.20
CA GLN A 81 22.62 -26.33 6.10
C GLN A 81 23.99 -25.66 6.14
N GLU A 82 24.10 -24.49 6.74
CA GLU A 82 25.41 -23.86 6.97
C GLU A 82 26.30 -24.65 7.96
N ARG A 83 25.76 -25.64 8.68
CA ARG A 83 26.50 -26.41 9.72
C ARG A 83 26.88 -27.84 9.34
N PHE A 84 26.27 -28.44 8.29
CA PHE A 84 26.60 -29.82 7.91
C PHE A 84 26.46 -30.01 6.40
N GLY A 85 27.57 -30.31 5.74
CA GLY A 85 27.58 -30.86 4.38
C GLY A 85 26.94 -32.24 4.36
N GLY A 86 25.69 -32.33 4.00
CA GLY A 86 24.93 -33.57 3.94
C GLY A 86 24.09 -33.66 2.65
N THR A 87 24.17 -34.81 2.02
CA THR A 87 23.51 -35.27 0.77
C THR A 87 22.04 -34.85 0.62
N PRO A 88 21.57 -34.61 -0.61
CA PRO A 88 20.17 -34.21 -0.87
C PRO A 88 19.21 -35.32 -0.50
N ILE A 89 18.32 -35.06 0.45
CA ILE A 89 17.21 -35.96 0.78
C ILE A 89 16.09 -35.69 -0.20
N ALA A 90 15.65 -36.75 -0.91
CA ALA A 90 14.54 -36.75 -1.85
C ALA A 90 13.29 -36.05 -1.30
N ALA A 91 12.68 -35.21 -2.13
CA ALA A 91 11.50 -34.45 -1.81
C ALA A 91 10.35 -35.35 -1.33
N ARG A 92 9.94 -35.19 -0.07
CA ARG A 92 8.70 -35.75 0.46
C ARG A 92 7.53 -35.05 -0.24
N PRO A 93 6.48 -35.80 -0.69
CA PRO A 93 5.34 -35.18 -1.33
C PRO A 93 4.69 -34.13 -0.41
N PRO A 94 4.15 -33.04 -0.96
CA PRO A 94 3.62 -31.93 -0.17
C PRO A 94 2.49 -32.44 0.73
N ALA A 95 2.61 -32.18 2.03
CA ALA A 95 1.52 -32.35 2.96
C ALA A 95 0.34 -31.54 2.43
N ARG A 96 -0.85 -32.17 2.38
CA ARG A 96 -2.12 -31.60 1.96
C ARG A 96 -2.25 -30.16 2.48
N ALA A 97 -2.23 -29.22 1.55
CA ALA A 97 -2.32 -27.80 1.87
C ALA A 97 -3.59 -27.56 2.69
N LEU A 98 -3.42 -27.02 3.90
CA LEU A 98 -4.52 -26.39 4.62
C LEU A 98 -5.08 -25.30 3.70
N PRO A 99 -6.40 -25.09 3.64
CA PRO A 99 -6.99 -24.08 2.79
C PRO A 99 -6.32 -22.74 3.08
N GLU A 100 -5.68 -22.15 2.06
CA GLU A 100 -5.05 -20.83 2.13
C GLU A 100 -6.12 -19.85 2.60
N GLN A 101 -6.01 -19.42 3.85
CA GLN A 101 -6.83 -18.31 4.33
C GLN A 101 -6.37 -17.10 3.54
N LYS A 102 -7.22 -16.62 2.62
CA LYS A 102 -6.98 -15.36 1.90
C LYS A 102 -6.55 -14.30 2.91
N PRO A 103 -5.42 -13.62 2.68
CA PRO A 103 -4.90 -12.65 3.62
C PRO A 103 -6.00 -11.61 3.91
N ARG A 104 -6.40 -11.51 5.17
CA ARG A 104 -7.46 -10.58 5.58
C ARG A 104 -6.97 -9.15 5.34
N ILE A 105 -7.73 -8.38 4.56
CA ILE A 105 -7.50 -6.97 4.32
C ILE A 105 -7.64 -6.23 5.65
N SER A 106 -6.70 -5.33 5.93
CA SER A 106 -6.76 -4.50 7.14
C SER A 106 -7.58 -3.24 6.89
N PHE A 107 -8.26 -2.77 7.94
CA PHE A 107 -8.98 -1.51 7.96
C PHE A 107 -8.40 -0.62 9.05
N LEU A 108 -8.46 0.70 8.85
CA LEU A 108 -8.10 1.67 9.87
C LEU A 108 -9.34 2.03 10.70
N PRO A 109 -9.16 2.41 11.98
CA PRO A 109 -10.26 2.87 12.82
C PRO A 109 -10.94 4.11 12.23
N SER A 110 -12.27 4.12 12.20
CA SER A 110 -13.06 5.25 11.68
C SER A 110 -12.92 6.53 12.50
N ASP A 111 -12.71 6.40 13.80
CA ASP A 111 -12.46 7.52 14.69
C ASP A 111 -11.20 8.35 14.31
N TRP A 112 -10.22 7.73 13.63
CA TRP A 112 -9.06 8.47 13.14
C TRP A 112 -9.41 9.45 12.02
N VAL A 113 -10.43 9.15 11.24
CA VAL A 113 -10.96 10.08 10.23
C VAL A 113 -11.51 11.31 10.95
N GLU A 114 -12.41 11.11 11.89
CA GLU A 114 -13.07 12.19 12.65
C GLU A 114 -12.06 13.01 13.45
N GLN A 115 -11.12 12.35 14.12
CA GLN A 115 -10.04 13.02 14.86
C GLN A 115 -9.17 13.91 13.97
N SER A 116 -9.02 13.58 12.69
CA SER A 116 -8.25 14.37 11.74
C SER A 116 -9.02 15.53 11.12
N MET A 117 -10.36 15.50 11.12
CA MET A 117 -11.24 16.53 10.52
C MET A 117 -11.33 17.78 11.40
N ARG A 118 -10.19 18.27 11.80
CA ARG A 118 -10.02 19.48 12.65
C ARG A 118 -8.68 20.13 12.33
N ARG A 119 -8.41 21.27 12.95
CA ARG A 119 -7.16 22.02 12.78
C ARG A 119 -6.91 22.42 11.33
N TYR A 120 -7.94 22.81 10.62
CA TYR A 120 -7.82 23.32 9.25
C TYR A 120 -7.06 24.65 9.18
N ASP A 121 -6.93 25.35 10.30
CA ASP A 121 -6.11 26.54 10.48
C ASP A 121 -4.64 26.33 10.07
N ILE A 122 -4.08 25.14 10.35
CA ILE A 122 -2.71 24.78 9.99
C ILE A 122 -2.59 24.04 8.65
N ASN A 123 -3.71 23.69 7.99
CA ASN A 123 -3.68 22.92 6.74
C ASN A 123 -3.44 23.83 5.53
N PRO A 124 -2.26 23.74 4.85
CA PRO A 124 -1.94 24.62 3.74
C PRO A 124 -2.89 24.50 2.54
N LEU A 125 -3.35 23.29 2.22
CA LEU A 125 -4.27 23.07 1.11
C LEU A 125 -5.66 23.66 1.41
N TYR A 126 -6.15 23.51 2.64
CA TYR A 126 -7.38 24.15 3.06
C TYR A 126 -7.29 25.68 2.97
N ARG A 127 -6.18 26.26 3.42
CA ARG A 127 -5.93 27.72 3.33
C ARG A 127 -5.87 28.18 1.87
N TYR A 128 -5.23 27.44 1.00
CA TYR A 128 -5.20 27.74 -0.43
C TYR A 128 -6.62 27.74 -1.02
N PHE A 129 -7.37 26.65 -0.84
CA PHE A 129 -8.72 26.57 -1.38
C PHE A 129 -9.68 27.61 -0.80
N THR A 130 -9.51 27.96 0.49
CA THR A 130 -10.31 29.04 1.08
C THR A 130 -10.11 30.39 0.37
N LYS A 131 -8.91 30.68 -0.11
CA LYS A 131 -8.64 31.89 -0.92
C LYS A 131 -9.27 31.81 -2.32
N VAL A 132 -9.30 30.61 -2.92
CA VAL A 132 -9.74 30.42 -4.30
C VAL A 132 -11.28 30.35 -4.40
N MET A 133 -11.94 29.64 -3.52
CA MET A 133 -13.37 29.34 -3.65
C MET A 133 -14.23 29.72 -2.43
N GLY A 134 -13.64 30.39 -1.45
CA GLY A 134 -14.32 30.81 -0.23
C GLY A 134 -14.46 29.72 0.83
N LYS A 135 -14.48 30.16 2.10
CA LYS A 135 -14.47 29.27 3.27
C LYS A 135 -15.66 28.31 3.31
N GLU A 136 -16.86 28.79 3.01
CA GLU A 136 -18.09 27.98 3.09
C GLU A 136 -18.06 26.77 2.13
N ASN A 137 -17.59 27.00 0.90
CA ASN A 137 -17.46 25.92 -0.09
C ASN A 137 -16.40 24.90 0.31
N VAL A 138 -15.28 25.38 0.85
CA VAL A 138 -14.19 24.50 1.30
C VAL A 138 -14.62 23.67 2.51
N ASP A 139 -15.30 24.25 3.48
CA ASP A 139 -15.86 23.55 4.63
C ASP A 139 -16.78 22.42 4.21
N LYS A 140 -17.70 22.69 3.26
CA LYS A 140 -18.60 21.69 2.68
C LYS A 140 -17.83 20.56 1.98
N LEU A 141 -16.84 20.90 1.17
CA LEU A 141 -16.06 19.90 0.43
C LEU A 141 -15.19 19.06 1.35
N PHE A 142 -14.49 19.68 2.30
CA PHE A 142 -13.63 18.96 3.25
C PHE A 142 -14.44 18.04 4.16
N SER A 143 -15.62 18.45 4.56
CA SER A 143 -16.56 17.61 5.31
C SER A 143 -17.08 16.46 4.44
N LEU A 144 -17.57 16.76 3.24
CA LEU A 144 -18.15 15.78 2.30
C LEU A 144 -17.15 14.68 1.94
N TYR A 145 -15.93 15.06 1.58
CA TYR A 145 -14.87 14.13 1.17
C TYR A 145 -14.05 13.58 2.34
N ARG A 146 -14.43 13.90 3.59
CA ARG A 146 -13.72 13.45 4.80
C ARG A 146 -12.23 13.80 4.78
N VAL A 147 -11.87 14.98 4.30
CA VAL A 147 -10.48 15.44 4.26
C VAL A 147 -10.01 15.80 5.66
N GLY A 148 -8.85 15.27 6.05
CA GLY A 148 -8.28 15.51 7.37
C GLY A 148 -7.03 16.38 7.37
N THR A 149 -6.54 16.71 8.58
CA THR A 149 -5.28 17.41 8.81
C THR A 149 -4.38 16.56 9.69
N SER A 150 -3.12 16.40 9.27
CA SER A 150 -2.04 15.79 10.05
C SER A 150 -1.10 16.86 10.57
N ARG A 151 -0.53 16.67 11.77
CA ARG A 151 0.54 17.55 12.29
C ARG A 151 1.87 17.37 11.55
N ARG A 152 1.98 16.35 10.72
CA ARG A 152 3.20 16.09 9.95
C ARG A 152 3.48 17.27 9.02
N TRP A 153 4.74 17.64 8.91
CA TRP A 153 5.22 18.76 8.10
C TRP A 153 4.50 20.10 8.33
N GLY A 154 4.03 20.31 9.56
CA GLY A 154 3.37 21.56 9.95
C GLY A 154 1.92 21.70 9.53
N GLY A 155 1.25 20.64 9.05
CA GLY A 155 -0.18 20.71 8.72
C GLY A 155 -0.56 19.99 7.42
N ALA A 156 0.07 18.85 7.11
CA ALA A 156 -0.23 18.10 5.89
C ALA A 156 -1.68 17.67 5.79
N THR A 157 -2.20 17.60 4.57
CA THR A 157 -3.55 17.14 4.27
C THR A 157 -3.61 15.62 4.30
N VAL A 158 -4.69 15.06 4.86
CA VAL A 158 -4.97 13.63 4.86
C VAL A 158 -6.15 13.36 3.93
N PHE A 159 -5.91 12.58 2.87
CA PHE A 159 -6.93 12.06 1.99
C PHE A 159 -7.30 10.64 2.41
N TRP A 160 -8.46 10.49 3.02
CA TRP A 160 -8.95 9.21 3.47
C TRP A 160 -9.60 8.44 2.32
N GLN A 161 -9.18 7.20 2.15
CA GLN A 161 -9.79 6.25 1.24
C GLN A 161 -10.81 5.42 2.03
N ILE A 162 -12.08 5.75 1.85
CA ILE A 162 -13.22 5.10 2.52
C ILE A 162 -14.05 4.44 1.43
N ASP A 163 -14.29 3.13 1.56
CA ASP A 163 -15.03 2.37 0.58
C ASP A 163 -16.55 2.56 0.69
N ARG A 164 -17.30 1.98 -0.23
CA ARG A 164 -18.77 2.05 -0.27
C ARG A 164 -19.46 1.47 0.96
N ASN A 165 -18.77 0.61 1.70
CA ASN A 165 -19.25 0.01 2.94
C ASN A 165 -18.80 0.79 4.19
N SER A 166 -18.31 2.02 4.00
CA SER A 166 -17.78 2.89 5.06
C SER A 166 -16.53 2.36 5.77
N ASN A 167 -15.85 1.37 5.22
CA ASN A 167 -14.58 0.90 5.78
C ASN A 167 -13.44 1.82 5.37
N VAL A 168 -12.62 2.22 6.33
CA VAL A 168 -11.44 3.06 6.10
C VAL A 168 -10.29 2.18 5.60
N ARG A 169 -10.02 2.23 4.31
CA ARG A 169 -8.99 1.42 3.63
C ARG A 169 -7.58 1.95 3.84
N ALA A 170 -7.43 3.28 3.76
CA ALA A 170 -6.14 3.94 3.91
C ALA A 170 -6.33 5.44 4.19
N GLY A 171 -5.25 6.11 4.58
CA GLY A 171 -5.17 7.56 4.63
C GLY A 171 -3.84 8.01 4.02
N LYS A 172 -3.88 8.76 2.91
CA LYS A 172 -2.70 9.31 2.24
C LYS A 172 -2.43 10.71 2.79
N ILE A 173 -1.24 10.90 3.35
CA ILE A 173 -0.81 12.18 3.92
C ILE A 173 0.05 12.88 2.88
N MET A 174 -0.29 14.12 2.52
CA MET A 174 0.43 14.89 1.50
C MET A 174 0.64 16.34 1.96
N GLY A 175 1.86 16.84 1.74
CA GLY A 175 2.22 18.24 1.98
C GLY A 175 1.93 19.11 0.75
N TYR A 176 1.38 20.30 1.01
CA TYR A 176 1.04 21.30 -0.02
C TYR A 176 1.58 22.66 0.36
N ASP A 177 1.89 23.46 -0.65
CA ASP A 177 2.19 24.86 -0.50
C ASP A 177 0.91 25.70 -0.37
N ALA A 178 0.84 26.58 0.63
CA ALA A 178 -0.36 27.36 0.91
C ALA A 178 -0.62 28.53 -0.04
N VAL A 179 0.37 28.89 -0.88
CA VAL A 179 0.27 29.98 -1.84
C VAL A 179 -0.10 29.47 -3.21
N THR A 180 0.55 28.41 -3.66
CA THR A 180 0.39 27.87 -5.00
C THR A 180 -0.61 26.70 -5.08
N GLY A 181 -0.91 26.05 -3.94
CA GLY A 181 -1.72 24.83 -3.91
C GLY A 181 -1.00 23.61 -4.49
N HIS A 182 0.25 23.72 -4.87
CA HIS A 182 1.01 22.60 -5.41
C HIS A 182 1.54 21.68 -4.33
N ARG A 183 1.68 20.41 -4.70
CA ARG A 183 2.28 19.39 -3.83
C ARG A 183 3.78 19.67 -3.64
N ILE A 184 4.24 19.61 -2.39
CA ILE A 184 5.66 19.80 -2.05
C ILE A 184 6.44 18.53 -2.42
N LYS A 185 7.40 18.69 -3.34
CA LYS A 185 8.30 17.63 -3.82
C LYS A 185 9.75 17.84 -3.39
N GLU A 186 10.16 19.08 -3.14
CA GLU A 186 11.51 19.48 -2.73
C GLU A 186 11.51 19.99 -1.29
N PRO A 187 12.59 19.80 -0.51
CA PRO A 187 13.79 19.00 -0.81
C PRO A 187 13.55 17.48 -0.75
N PHE A 188 12.36 17.04 -0.37
CA PHE A 188 11.91 15.66 -0.42
C PHE A 188 10.40 15.61 -0.67
N ASN A 189 9.94 14.54 -1.31
CA ASN A 189 8.53 14.36 -1.62
C ASN A 189 7.71 14.12 -0.33
N GLN A 190 6.88 15.10 0.04
CA GLN A 190 6.04 15.05 1.24
C GLN A 190 4.79 14.18 1.02
N VAL A 191 5.01 12.87 0.89
CA VAL A 191 3.95 11.86 0.80
C VAL A 191 4.21 10.77 1.84
N SER A 192 3.18 10.37 2.55
CA SER A 192 3.22 9.28 3.53
C SER A 192 1.84 8.62 3.69
N TRP A 193 1.77 7.57 4.49
CA TRP A 193 0.54 6.87 4.80
C TRP A 193 0.24 6.87 6.30
N VAL A 194 -1.03 6.99 6.67
CA VAL A 194 -1.44 7.03 8.08
C VAL A 194 -1.01 5.77 8.83
N HIS A 195 -1.20 4.57 8.25
CA HIS A 195 -0.78 3.32 8.89
C HIS A 195 0.73 3.27 9.14
N SER A 196 1.56 3.80 8.23
CA SER A 196 3.01 3.86 8.41
C SER A 196 3.40 4.85 9.51
N VAL A 197 2.78 6.03 9.53
CA VAL A 197 3.04 7.05 10.55
C VAL A 197 2.60 6.59 11.95
N ARG A 198 1.47 5.88 12.02
CA ARG A 198 0.93 5.29 13.26
C ARG A 198 1.58 3.95 13.63
N LYS A 199 2.51 3.45 12.80
CA LYS A 199 3.22 2.17 13.01
C LYS A 199 2.26 1.00 13.24
N VAL A 200 1.18 0.93 12.45
CA VAL A 200 0.22 -0.19 12.52
C VAL A 200 0.92 -1.45 12.05
N GLN A 201 1.04 -2.44 12.93
CA GLN A 201 1.70 -3.70 12.65
C GLN A 201 0.88 -4.53 11.65
N ASP A 202 1.56 -5.26 10.77
CA ASP A 202 0.97 -6.20 9.81
C ASP A 202 -0.20 -5.64 8.98
N PHE A 203 -0.18 -4.32 8.71
CA PHE A 203 -1.24 -3.66 7.96
C PHE A 203 -1.21 -4.06 6.49
N ARG A 204 -2.22 -4.79 6.06
CA ARG A 204 -2.42 -5.22 4.67
C ARG A 204 -3.34 -4.24 3.95
N MET A 205 -2.73 -3.28 3.28
CA MET A 205 -3.43 -2.20 2.60
C MET A 205 -4.08 -2.69 1.30
N LYS A 206 -5.38 -2.45 1.15
CA LYS A 206 -6.09 -2.52 -0.13
C LYS A 206 -6.77 -1.19 -0.38
N GLN A 207 -6.24 -0.42 -1.29
CA GLN A 207 -6.74 0.91 -1.62
C GLN A 207 -8.13 0.87 -2.28
N CYS A 208 -8.88 1.95 -2.12
CA CYS A 208 -10.08 2.27 -2.89
C CYS A 208 -9.97 3.71 -3.42
N LEU A 209 -10.95 4.16 -4.20
CA LEU A 209 -10.95 5.52 -4.72
C LEU A 209 -11.17 6.55 -3.59
N PHE A 210 -10.53 7.70 -3.70
CA PHE A 210 -10.87 8.85 -2.85
C PHE A 210 -12.27 9.33 -3.21
N GLY A 211 -13.13 9.47 -2.20
CA GLY A 211 -14.54 9.81 -2.41
C GLY A 211 -15.46 8.61 -2.74
N GLU A 212 -14.95 7.37 -2.77
CA GLU A 212 -15.77 6.18 -3.07
C GLU A 212 -16.97 6.01 -2.12
N HIS A 213 -16.86 6.44 -0.87
CA HIS A 213 -17.95 6.43 0.11
C HIS A 213 -19.16 7.27 -0.30
N LEU A 214 -18.98 8.22 -1.22
CA LEU A 214 -20.07 9.03 -1.79
C LEU A 214 -20.91 8.24 -2.82
N LEU A 215 -20.42 7.08 -3.26
CA LEU A 215 -21.09 6.18 -4.19
C LEU A 215 -21.91 5.10 -3.49
N SER A 216 -22.09 5.17 -2.15
CA SER A 216 -22.92 4.22 -1.42
C SER A 216 -24.40 4.39 -1.81
N ASP A 217 -25.14 3.27 -1.88
CA ASP A 217 -26.55 3.24 -2.30
C ASP A 217 -27.47 4.07 -1.38
N ASN A 218 -27.01 4.37 -0.16
CA ASN A 218 -27.71 5.20 0.82
C ASN A 218 -27.40 6.70 0.72
N SER A 219 -26.52 7.12 -0.20
CA SER A 219 -26.25 8.54 -0.37
C SER A 219 -27.30 9.17 -1.29
N ALA A 220 -28.06 10.14 -0.77
CA ALA A 220 -29.01 10.96 -1.53
C ALA A 220 -28.37 11.67 -2.75
N VAL A 221 -27.06 11.58 -2.92
CA VAL A 221 -26.28 12.18 -4.00
C VAL A 221 -26.35 11.36 -5.30
N MET A 222 -26.67 10.06 -5.22
CA MET A 222 -26.62 9.15 -6.37
C MET A 222 -27.79 9.26 -7.35
N SER A 223 -28.89 9.92 -6.98
CA SER A 223 -30.11 9.77 -7.79
C SER A 223 -30.21 10.64 -9.04
N ALA A 224 -29.28 11.56 -9.32
CA ALA A 224 -29.40 12.42 -10.51
C ALA A 224 -28.13 13.13 -11.02
N LYS A 225 -26.95 12.88 -10.47
CA LYS A 225 -25.73 13.61 -10.90
C LYS A 225 -24.69 12.70 -11.53
N PRO A 226 -24.07 13.10 -12.66
CA PRO A 226 -22.99 12.34 -13.26
C PRO A 226 -21.79 12.26 -12.30
N VAL A 227 -21.15 11.08 -12.24
CA VAL A 227 -19.92 10.85 -11.47
C VAL A 227 -18.73 10.99 -12.41
N ALA A 228 -17.78 11.85 -12.06
CA ALA A 228 -16.52 11.98 -12.75
C ALA A 228 -15.42 11.24 -11.98
N ILE A 229 -14.64 10.39 -12.66
CA ILE A 229 -13.42 9.79 -12.15
C ILE A 229 -12.27 10.54 -12.77
N VAL A 230 -11.41 11.12 -11.94
CA VAL A 230 -10.22 11.86 -12.39
C VAL A 230 -8.95 11.18 -11.88
N GLU A 231 -7.94 11.14 -12.72
CA GLU A 231 -6.59 10.69 -12.36
C GLU A 231 -5.72 11.92 -12.07
N SER A 232 -4.93 11.87 -10.96
CA SER A 232 -4.07 12.98 -10.50
C SER A 232 -2.58 12.63 -10.64
#